data_bfb7762ef9daade994de61c9e592c16c
#
_entry.id   bfb7762ef9daade994de61c9e592c16c
#
_cell.length_a   1.000
_cell.length_b   1.000
_cell.length_c   1.000
_cell.angle_alpha   90.00
_cell.angle_beta   90.00
_cell.angle_gamma   90.00
#
_symmetry.space_group_name_H-M   'P 1'
#
loop_
_entity.id
_entity.type
_entity.pdbx_description
1 polymer ?
#
loop_
_entity_poly.entity_id
_entity_poly.type
_entity_poly.pdbx_seq_one_letter_code
_entity_poly.pdbx_strand_id
1 'polypeptide(L)'
;MIVDANIYWFDEKIFHDEAYAERFLAEIPRLYQTEGRMVQLEDGRKQIVIERPVGYANVNYVEGDYILENILADMDEAGIAVGILKLPCYHEWLSLELCKKFNDGMAEFVRQSNGRLRGLGVVPPRDSQAVKAEIDRCLDELGFTGLQMIAHYGDHYLDDEQFAGFFEYINTKSVTVYIHHNPVPVDFKQLYEYNNVRRSYGRNVDQGTAVMRELFSGFFDKFPHIKFVHSMLGGGFFAFKNLILPKKATKTEGVQRFQTDNGAIAKHLKENLFFEMSHAQPWGKEQLECAVKVLGADHIIYGSSYPVRSEWLTDGPDFVKQLDISSEAKELILEGNAKRLYHIKD
;
A
#
# COMPACT_ATOMS: atom_id res chain seq x y z
N MET A 1 -5.63 2.98 21.98
CA MET A 1 -4.78 1.98 21.26
C MET A 1 -4.22 2.66 20.01
N ILE A 2 -2.97 2.35 19.57
CA ILE A 2 -2.44 2.86 18.30
C ILE A 2 -2.30 1.67 17.35
N VAL A 3 -2.72 1.85 16.09
CA VAL A 3 -2.59 0.84 15.02
C VAL A 3 -1.70 1.41 13.93
N ASP A 4 -0.60 0.73 13.62
CA ASP A 4 0.22 1.03 12.45
C ASP A 4 -0.25 0.16 11.27
N ALA A 5 -0.82 0.78 10.26
CA ALA A 5 -1.35 0.08 9.08
C ALA A 5 -0.30 -0.17 7.97
N ASN A 6 0.98 0.08 8.26
CA ASN A 6 2.03 -0.02 7.25
C ASN A 6 3.38 -0.45 7.84
N ILE A 7 3.49 -1.71 8.22
CA ILE A 7 4.76 -2.34 8.58
C ILE A 7 5.14 -3.32 7.47
N TYR A 8 6.34 -3.19 6.94
CA TYR A 8 6.85 -4.12 5.94
C TYR A 8 7.35 -5.40 6.59
N TRP A 9 7.07 -6.50 5.94
CA TRP A 9 7.61 -7.80 6.26
C TRP A 9 8.13 -8.46 4.99
N PHE A 10 9.27 -9.13 5.11
CA PHE A 10 9.85 -9.95 4.06
C PHE A 10 10.36 -11.24 4.69
N ASP A 11 10.26 -12.37 3.99
CA ASP A 11 10.63 -13.65 4.60
C ASP A 11 12.15 -13.78 4.73
N GLU A 12 12.68 -13.69 5.95
CA GLU A 12 14.11 -13.81 6.25
C GLU A 12 14.70 -15.15 5.77
N LYS A 13 13.88 -16.19 5.62
CA LYS A 13 14.33 -17.49 5.11
C LYS A 13 14.91 -17.39 3.70
N ILE A 14 14.52 -16.39 2.91
CA ILE A 14 15.03 -16.20 1.55
C ILE A 14 16.54 -15.94 1.51
N PHE A 15 17.11 -15.36 2.57
CA PHE A 15 18.55 -15.11 2.66
C PHE A 15 19.35 -16.36 2.96
N HIS A 16 18.71 -17.44 3.43
CA HIS A 16 19.34 -18.69 3.86
C HIS A 16 18.95 -19.91 3.02
N ASP A 17 17.92 -19.79 2.17
CA ASP A 17 17.44 -20.80 1.23
C ASP A 17 17.77 -20.37 -0.20
N GLU A 18 18.83 -20.96 -0.78
CA GLU A 18 19.31 -20.61 -2.11
C GLU A 18 18.23 -20.85 -3.19
N ALA A 19 17.51 -21.96 -3.10
CA ALA A 19 16.44 -22.27 -4.06
C ALA A 19 15.27 -21.26 -3.96
N TYR A 20 14.99 -20.78 -2.77
CA TYR A 20 13.97 -19.73 -2.57
C TYR A 20 14.44 -18.40 -3.19
N ALA A 21 15.67 -18.01 -2.93
CA ALA A 21 16.25 -16.78 -3.50
C ALA A 21 16.33 -16.84 -5.02
N GLU A 22 16.83 -17.94 -5.58
CA GLU A 22 16.90 -18.14 -7.04
C GLU A 22 15.52 -18.06 -7.68
N ARG A 23 14.51 -18.72 -7.10
CA ARG A 23 13.14 -18.68 -7.61
C ARG A 23 12.58 -17.25 -7.59
N PHE A 24 12.74 -16.53 -6.49
CA PHE A 24 12.28 -15.14 -6.38
C PHE A 24 12.95 -14.25 -7.44
N LEU A 25 14.28 -14.33 -7.57
CA LEU A 25 15.04 -13.54 -8.54
C LEU A 25 14.70 -13.91 -9.99
N ALA A 26 14.43 -15.19 -10.27
CA ALA A 26 14.07 -15.66 -11.61
C ALA A 26 12.70 -15.16 -12.07
N GLU A 27 11.78 -14.88 -11.15
CA GLU A 27 10.45 -14.36 -11.48
C GLU A 27 10.43 -12.83 -11.70
N ILE A 28 11.50 -12.10 -11.38
CA ILE A 28 11.58 -10.66 -11.63
C ILE A 28 11.50 -10.42 -13.15
N PRO A 29 10.48 -9.68 -13.65
CA PRO A 29 10.36 -9.42 -15.06
C PRO A 29 11.46 -8.49 -15.54
N ARG A 30 11.96 -8.74 -16.73
CA ARG A 30 12.95 -7.85 -17.38
C ARG A 30 12.32 -6.61 -18.03
N LEU A 31 11.00 -6.42 -17.85
CA LEU A 31 10.29 -5.24 -18.30
C LEU A 31 10.88 -3.99 -17.63
N TYR A 32 10.92 -2.91 -18.37
CA TYR A 32 11.51 -1.65 -17.92
C TYR A 32 12.95 -1.75 -17.45
N GLN A 33 13.70 -2.72 -18.01
CA GLN A 33 15.10 -2.97 -17.63
C GLN A 33 15.23 -3.26 -16.12
N THR A 34 14.28 -3.99 -15.55
CA THR A 34 14.35 -4.39 -14.14
C THR A 34 15.31 -5.56 -13.98
N GLU A 35 16.18 -5.50 -12.98
CA GLU A 35 17.12 -6.56 -12.61
C GLU A 35 17.19 -6.69 -11.08
N GLY A 36 17.26 -7.94 -10.61
CA GLY A 36 17.46 -8.24 -9.20
C GLY A 36 18.66 -9.16 -8.99
N ARG A 37 19.38 -8.96 -7.91
CA ARG A 37 20.50 -9.80 -7.51
C ARG A 37 20.64 -9.83 -5.98
N MET A 38 21.25 -10.91 -5.49
CA MET A 38 21.71 -10.97 -4.10
C MET A 38 23.17 -10.52 -4.03
N VAL A 39 23.47 -9.70 -3.05
CA VAL A 39 24.82 -9.20 -2.76
C VAL A 39 25.14 -9.45 -1.28
N GLN A 40 26.43 -9.51 -0.94
CA GLN A 40 26.87 -9.53 0.45
C GLN A 40 27.34 -8.13 0.84
N LEU A 41 26.89 -7.67 2.00
CA LEU A 41 27.29 -6.40 2.60
C LEU A 41 28.65 -6.53 3.32
N GLU A 42 29.28 -5.41 3.64
CA GLU A 42 30.56 -5.38 4.35
C GLU A 42 30.49 -6.01 5.76
N ASP A 43 29.33 -5.97 6.42
CA ASP A 43 29.08 -6.58 7.72
C ASP A 43 28.74 -8.08 7.66
N GLY A 44 28.75 -8.66 6.45
CA GLY A 44 28.50 -10.07 6.20
C GLY A 44 27.03 -10.42 5.95
N ARG A 45 26.08 -9.52 6.18
CA ARG A 45 24.66 -9.72 5.87
C ARG A 45 24.44 -9.81 4.37
N LYS A 46 23.37 -10.49 3.98
CA LYS A 46 22.92 -10.56 2.58
C LYS A 46 21.90 -9.45 2.29
N GLN A 47 21.89 -9.02 1.03
CA GLN A 47 20.94 -8.04 0.55
C GLN A 47 20.45 -8.43 -0.84
N ILE A 48 19.13 -8.37 -1.06
CA ILE A 48 18.53 -8.41 -2.40
C ILE A 48 18.37 -6.97 -2.87
N VAL A 49 19.05 -6.64 -3.97
CA VAL A 49 18.96 -5.33 -4.63
C VAL A 49 18.14 -5.49 -5.90
N ILE A 50 17.11 -4.65 -6.07
CA ILE A 50 16.31 -4.58 -7.29
C ILE A 50 16.48 -3.20 -7.91
N GLU A 51 16.97 -3.17 -9.12
CA GLU A 51 17.17 -1.97 -9.95
C GLU A 51 16.06 -1.86 -10.99
N ARG A 52 15.58 -0.64 -11.22
CA ARG A 52 14.55 -0.36 -12.23
C ARG A 52 14.62 1.11 -12.65
N PRO A 53 15.16 1.44 -13.84
CA PRO A 53 15.92 0.52 -14.71
C PRO A 53 17.27 0.11 -14.11
N VAL A 54 17.98 -0.77 -14.77
CA VAL A 54 19.35 -1.17 -14.38
C VAL A 54 20.23 0.07 -14.18
N GLY A 55 21.02 0.06 -13.10
CA GLY A 55 21.81 1.21 -12.64
C GLY A 55 21.08 2.14 -11.65
N TYR A 56 19.79 1.93 -11.43
CA TYR A 56 19.00 2.74 -10.49
C TYR A 56 18.34 1.85 -9.45
N ALA A 57 18.98 1.70 -8.28
CA ALA A 57 18.44 0.93 -7.17
C ALA A 57 17.11 1.51 -6.69
N ASN A 58 16.10 0.67 -6.55
CA ASN A 58 14.76 1.06 -6.15
C ASN A 58 14.32 0.40 -4.85
N VAL A 59 14.63 -0.88 -4.66
CA VAL A 59 14.28 -1.62 -3.46
C VAL A 59 15.49 -2.44 -3.03
N ASN A 60 15.71 -2.44 -1.71
CA ASN A 60 16.71 -3.27 -1.06
C ASN A 60 16.01 -4.03 0.07
N TYR A 61 16.13 -5.36 0.06
CA TYR A 61 15.74 -6.20 1.20
C TYR A 61 17.02 -6.64 1.88
N VAL A 62 17.15 -6.32 3.15
CA VAL A 62 18.38 -6.59 3.92
C VAL A 62 18.08 -7.64 4.97
N GLU A 63 18.97 -8.64 5.07
CA GLU A 63 18.93 -9.66 6.11
C GLU A 63 18.98 -9.01 7.49
N GLY A 64 18.08 -9.42 8.37
CA GLY A 64 17.98 -8.90 9.73
C GLY A 64 17.06 -7.70 9.92
N ASP A 65 16.51 -7.11 8.83
CA ASP A 65 15.59 -5.98 8.93
C ASP A 65 14.17 -6.42 9.37
N TYR A 66 13.82 -7.71 9.21
CA TYR A 66 12.47 -8.23 9.42
C TYR A 66 12.39 -9.22 10.58
N ILE A 67 13.08 -8.92 11.67
CA ILE A 67 13.13 -9.76 12.88
C ILE A 67 11.96 -9.39 13.81
N LEU A 68 11.20 -10.41 14.23
CA LEU A 68 9.98 -10.22 15.03
C LEU A 68 10.24 -9.48 16.34
N GLU A 69 11.26 -9.88 17.06
CA GLU A 69 11.63 -9.32 18.35
C GLU A 69 11.95 -7.82 18.25
N ASN A 70 12.64 -7.42 17.17
CA ASN A 70 12.98 -6.02 16.92
C ASN A 70 11.73 -5.22 16.58
N ILE A 71 10.86 -5.74 15.70
CA ILE A 71 9.59 -5.09 15.32
C ILE A 71 8.73 -4.87 16.57
N LEU A 72 8.60 -5.88 17.42
CA LEU A 72 7.79 -5.78 18.64
C LEU A 72 8.38 -4.80 19.66
N ALA A 73 9.71 -4.78 19.81
CA ALA A 73 10.37 -3.85 20.71
C ALA A 73 10.18 -2.39 20.26
N ASP A 74 10.36 -2.11 18.98
CA ASP A 74 10.15 -0.76 18.41
C ASP A 74 8.66 -0.35 18.48
N MET A 75 7.73 -1.27 18.27
CA MET A 75 6.29 -1.04 18.48
C MET A 75 5.98 -0.70 19.94
N ASP A 76 6.61 -1.38 20.91
CA ASP A 76 6.42 -1.10 22.33
C ASP A 76 6.97 0.29 22.70
N GLU A 77 8.13 0.67 22.18
CA GLU A 77 8.70 2.01 22.35
C GLU A 77 7.76 3.09 21.81
N ALA A 78 7.14 2.86 20.64
CA ALA A 78 6.19 3.79 20.01
C ALA A 78 4.78 3.76 20.63
N GLY A 79 4.48 2.83 21.53
CA GLY A 79 3.14 2.61 22.08
C GLY A 79 2.13 2.07 21.06
N ILE A 80 2.62 1.41 19.99
CA ILE A 80 1.79 0.79 18.96
C ILE A 80 1.32 -0.56 19.44
N ALA A 81 0.02 -0.73 19.55
CA ALA A 81 -0.59 -1.97 20.04
C ALA A 81 -0.70 -3.04 18.95
N VAL A 82 -1.03 -2.65 17.73
CA VAL A 82 -1.21 -3.56 16.59
C VAL A 82 -0.52 -3.01 15.35
N GLY A 83 0.24 -3.86 14.67
CA GLY A 83 0.84 -3.60 13.37
C GLY A 83 0.20 -4.42 12.25
N ILE A 84 0.02 -3.83 11.06
CA ILE A 84 -0.46 -4.54 9.87
C ILE A 84 0.72 -4.76 8.93
N LEU A 85 1.03 -6.04 8.72
CA LEU A 85 2.12 -6.48 7.87
C LEU A 85 1.74 -6.56 6.41
N LYS A 86 2.67 -6.19 5.56
CA LYS A 86 2.58 -6.34 4.12
C LYS A 86 3.95 -6.55 3.50
N LEU A 87 4.00 -7.09 2.30
CA LEU A 87 5.23 -7.15 1.52
C LEU A 87 5.65 -5.73 1.08
N PRO A 88 6.95 -5.45 1.05
CA PRO A 88 7.49 -4.27 0.38
C PRO A 88 7.19 -4.28 -1.12
N CYS A 89 7.62 -3.25 -1.85
CA CYS A 89 7.42 -3.14 -3.30
C CYS A 89 7.91 -4.37 -4.10
N TYR A 90 7.52 -4.47 -5.36
CA TYR A 90 7.93 -5.49 -6.33
C TYR A 90 7.35 -6.89 -6.17
N HIS A 91 6.19 -7.02 -5.59
CA HIS A 91 5.44 -8.28 -5.63
C HIS A 91 4.52 -8.43 -6.87
N GLU A 92 4.54 -7.47 -7.78
CA GLU A 92 3.70 -7.46 -9.00
C GLU A 92 3.93 -8.65 -9.92
N TRP A 93 5.11 -9.24 -9.91
CA TRP A 93 5.48 -10.35 -10.78
C TRP A 93 5.33 -11.73 -10.14
N LEU A 94 5.04 -11.81 -8.86
CA LEU A 94 5.03 -13.08 -8.16
C LEU A 94 4.02 -14.06 -8.76
N SER A 95 4.47 -15.29 -9.01
CA SER A 95 3.58 -16.40 -9.31
C SER A 95 2.69 -16.73 -8.12
N LEU A 96 1.59 -17.43 -8.37
CA LEU A 96 0.72 -17.90 -7.28
C LEU A 96 1.47 -18.80 -6.29
N GLU A 97 2.46 -19.57 -6.74
CA GLU A 97 3.28 -20.43 -5.89
C GLU A 97 4.13 -19.60 -4.91
N LEU A 98 4.79 -18.55 -5.42
CA LEU A 98 5.53 -17.64 -4.55
C LEU A 98 4.61 -16.83 -3.63
N CYS A 99 3.47 -16.36 -4.12
CA CYS A 99 2.47 -15.72 -3.27
C CYS A 99 2.08 -16.62 -2.09
N LYS A 100 1.78 -17.90 -2.35
CA LYS A 100 1.47 -18.88 -1.29
C LYS A 100 2.60 -19.03 -0.29
N LYS A 101 3.85 -19.12 -0.77
CA LYS A 101 5.02 -19.24 0.12
C LYS A 101 5.18 -18.02 1.02
N PHE A 102 5.01 -16.81 0.47
CA PHE A 102 5.02 -15.58 1.27
C PHE A 102 3.83 -15.50 2.23
N ASN A 103 2.63 -15.88 1.80
CA ASN A 103 1.46 -15.89 2.68
C ASN A 103 1.65 -16.86 3.86
N ASP A 104 2.21 -18.05 3.62
CA ASP A 104 2.51 -19.02 4.68
C ASP A 104 3.54 -18.48 5.67
N GLY A 105 4.62 -17.88 5.18
CA GLY A 105 5.64 -17.26 6.02
C GLY A 105 5.10 -16.11 6.86
N MET A 106 4.30 -15.22 6.25
CA MET A 106 3.66 -14.11 6.96
C MET A 106 2.67 -14.62 8.03
N ALA A 107 1.87 -15.63 7.72
CA ALA A 107 0.93 -16.21 8.68
C ALA A 107 1.64 -16.83 9.88
N GLU A 108 2.77 -17.51 9.65
CA GLU A 108 3.63 -18.02 10.74
C GLU A 108 4.15 -16.88 11.61
N PHE A 109 4.67 -15.84 11.00
CA PHE A 109 5.20 -14.66 11.68
C PHE A 109 4.12 -13.94 12.52
N VAL A 110 2.92 -13.78 11.95
CA VAL A 110 1.76 -13.21 12.66
C VAL A 110 1.38 -14.06 13.87
N ARG A 111 1.35 -15.40 13.73
CA ARG A 111 1.05 -16.30 14.87
C ARG A 111 2.04 -16.13 16.02
N GLN A 112 3.33 -15.99 15.72
CA GLN A 112 4.38 -15.80 16.72
C GLN A 112 4.28 -14.46 17.46
N SER A 113 3.62 -13.46 16.88
CA SER A 113 3.44 -12.14 17.49
C SER A 113 2.45 -12.08 18.65
N ASN A 114 1.78 -13.18 18.99
CA ASN A 114 0.78 -13.24 20.07
C ASN A 114 -0.33 -12.16 19.93
N GLY A 115 -0.79 -11.93 18.69
CA GLY A 115 -1.88 -11.00 18.43
C GLY A 115 -1.46 -9.53 18.24
N ARG A 116 -0.16 -9.23 18.27
CA ARG A 116 0.38 -7.88 18.03
C ARG A 116 0.40 -7.52 16.53
N LEU A 117 0.43 -8.51 15.66
CA LEU A 117 0.49 -8.30 14.22
C LEU A 117 -0.73 -8.88 13.49
N ARG A 118 -1.04 -8.31 12.34
CA ARG A 118 -2.03 -8.80 11.37
C ARG A 118 -1.35 -8.84 10.00
N GLY A 119 -1.80 -9.71 9.11
CA GLY A 119 -1.24 -9.85 7.77
C GLY A 119 -2.21 -9.41 6.69
N LEU A 120 -1.68 -9.01 5.53
CA LEU A 120 -2.40 -8.81 4.29
C LEU A 120 -1.98 -9.86 3.27
N GLY A 121 -2.94 -10.58 2.71
CA GLY A 121 -2.68 -11.62 1.72
C GLY A 121 -2.22 -11.05 0.39
N VAL A 122 -1.31 -11.74 -0.27
CA VAL A 122 -0.80 -11.39 -1.59
C VAL A 122 -1.19 -12.47 -2.59
N VAL A 123 -1.80 -12.06 -3.70
CA VAL A 123 -2.16 -12.94 -4.81
C VAL A 123 -1.96 -12.22 -6.14
N PRO A 124 -1.63 -12.92 -7.24
CA PRO A 124 -1.62 -12.29 -8.55
C PRO A 124 -3.07 -11.96 -8.97
N PRO A 125 -3.34 -10.80 -9.60
CA PRO A 125 -4.70 -10.38 -9.94
C PRO A 125 -5.22 -11.11 -11.19
N ARG A 126 -5.40 -12.41 -11.09
CA ARG A 126 -5.86 -13.27 -12.18
C ARG A 126 -7.21 -13.91 -11.87
N ASP A 127 -8.09 -13.93 -12.87
CA ASP A 127 -9.35 -14.66 -12.77
C ASP A 127 -9.11 -16.16 -13.00
N SER A 128 -8.76 -16.85 -11.93
CA SER A 128 -8.60 -18.30 -11.94
C SER A 128 -9.10 -18.93 -10.65
N GLN A 129 -9.60 -20.17 -10.73
CA GLN A 129 -10.07 -20.89 -9.55
C GLN A 129 -8.96 -21.06 -8.49
N ALA A 130 -7.72 -21.24 -8.93
CA ALA A 130 -6.60 -21.39 -8.01
C ALA A 130 -6.29 -20.10 -7.23
N VAL A 131 -6.43 -18.92 -7.85
CA VAL A 131 -6.29 -17.62 -7.18
C VAL A 131 -7.46 -17.38 -6.23
N LYS A 132 -8.69 -17.69 -6.65
CA LYS A 132 -9.88 -17.58 -5.78
C LYS A 132 -9.74 -18.45 -4.52
N ALA A 133 -9.27 -19.68 -4.67
CA ALA A 133 -9.01 -20.56 -3.54
C ALA A 133 -7.91 -20.00 -2.61
N GLU A 134 -6.87 -19.34 -3.14
CA GLU A 134 -5.85 -18.72 -2.31
C GLU A 134 -6.37 -17.48 -1.57
N ILE A 135 -7.23 -16.69 -2.20
CA ILE A 135 -7.92 -15.57 -1.52
C ILE A 135 -8.72 -16.09 -0.32
N ASP A 136 -9.52 -17.16 -0.54
CA ASP A 136 -10.30 -17.78 0.53
C ASP A 136 -9.38 -18.30 1.65
N ARG A 137 -8.30 -18.97 1.28
CA ARG A 137 -7.31 -19.45 2.25
C ARG A 137 -6.69 -18.31 3.07
N CYS A 138 -6.31 -17.21 2.42
CA CYS A 138 -5.78 -16.03 3.12
C CYS A 138 -6.75 -15.47 4.15
N LEU A 139 -8.02 -15.31 3.76
CA LEU A 139 -9.02 -14.66 4.61
C LEU A 139 -9.58 -15.60 5.68
N ASP A 140 -9.88 -16.85 5.32
CA ASP A 140 -10.64 -17.78 6.17
C ASP A 140 -9.74 -18.71 6.99
N GLU A 141 -8.57 -19.14 6.45
CA GLU A 141 -7.68 -20.11 7.11
C GLU A 141 -6.46 -19.45 7.75
N LEU A 142 -5.77 -18.54 7.01
CA LEU A 142 -4.60 -17.83 7.53
C LEU A 142 -4.97 -16.64 8.42
N GLY A 143 -6.25 -16.20 8.40
CA GLY A 143 -6.78 -15.15 9.24
C GLY A 143 -6.25 -13.75 8.90
N PHE A 144 -5.93 -13.52 7.64
CA PHE A 144 -5.51 -12.19 7.20
C PHE A 144 -6.68 -11.20 7.20
N THR A 145 -6.38 -9.95 7.49
CA THR A 145 -7.40 -8.90 7.66
C THR A 145 -7.78 -8.19 6.36
N GLY A 146 -7.16 -8.57 5.26
CA GLY A 146 -7.38 -8.00 3.94
C GLY A 146 -6.36 -8.50 2.92
N LEU A 147 -6.34 -7.85 1.77
CA LEU A 147 -5.39 -8.15 0.70
C LEU A 147 -4.47 -6.96 0.44
N GLN A 148 -3.34 -7.23 -0.16
CA GLN A 148 -2.41 -6.23 -0.66
C GLN A 148 -2.29 -6.35 -2.17
N MET A 149 -2.32 -5.20 -2.84
CA MET A 149 -2.04 -5.04 -4.28
C MET A 149 -1.11 -3.86 -4.50
N ILE A 150 -0.67 -3.68 -5.74
CA ILE A 150 0.09 -2.51 -6.16
C ILE A 150 -0.74 -1.66 -7.12
N ALA A 151 -0.35 -0.41 -7.31
CA ALA A 151 -1.10 0.56 -8.10
C ALA A 151 -1.32 0.14 -9.56
N HIS A 152 -0.38 -0.61 -10.13
CA HIS A 152 -0.49 -1.18 -11.48
C HIS A 152 0.33 -2.47 -11.63
N TYR A 153 -0.03 -3.31 -12.58
CA TYR A 153 0.67 -4.54 -12.96
C TYR A 153 1.13 -4.43 -14.42
N GLY A 154 2.45 -4.38 -14.64
CA GLY A 154 2.99 -4.00 -15.94
C GLY A 154 2.54 -2.58 -16.32
N ASP A 155 1.95 -2.41 -17.50
CA ASP A 155 1.43 -1.12 -17.99
C ASP A 155 -0.07 -0.90 -17.69
N HIS A 156 -0.67 -1.76 -16.85
CA HIS A 156 -2.11 -1.79 -16.62
C HIS A 156 -2.46 -1.40 -15.18
N TYR A 157 -3.19 -0.31 -15.02
CA TYR A 157 -3.79 0.08 -13.74
C TYR A 157 -4.97 -0.82 -13.38
N LEU A 158 -5.39 -0.79 -12.11
CA LEU A 158 -6.38 -1.73 -11.56
C LEU A 158 -7.77 -1.63 -12.19
N ASP A 159 -8.08 -0.54 -12.85
CA ASP A 159 -9.33 -0.34 -13.60
C ASP A 159 -9.35 -0.99 -15.00
N ASP A 160 -8.24 -1.60 -15.43
CA ASP A 160 -8.17 -2.31 -16.71
C ASP A 160 -9.07 -3.56 -16.72
N GLU A 161 -9.76 -3.78 -17.84
CA GLU A 161 -10.73 -4.85 -17.99
C GLU A 161 -10.15 -6.26 -17.75
N GLN A 162 -8.86 -6.45 -17.97
CA GLN A 162 -8.20 -7.74 -17.71
C GLN A 162 -8.31 -8.20 -16.24
N PHE A 163 -8.51 -7.26 -15.31
CA PHE A 163 -8.64 -7.56 -13.89
C PHE A 163 -10.10 -7.71 -13.43
N ALA A 164 -11.08 -7.49 -14.31
CA ALA A 164 -12.50 -7.46 -13.94
C ALA A 164 -12.96 -8.72 -13.20
N GLY A 165 -12.66 -9.91 -13.74
CA GLY A 165 -13.05 -11.18 -13.11
C GLY A 165 -12.41 -11.43 -11.73
N PHE A 166 -11.19 -10.91 -11.51
CA PHE A 166 -10.57 -10.91 -10.19
C PHE A 166 -11.34 -10.00 -9.22
N PHE A 167 -11.66 -8.77 -9.64
CA PHE A 167 -12.38 -7.81 -8.81
C PHE A 167 -13.84 -8.21 -8.57
N GLU A 168 -14.51 -8.86 -9.53
CA GLU A 168 -15.83 -9.48 -9.31
C GLU A 168 -15.78 -10.45 -8.12
N TYR A 169 -14.74 -11.28 -8.05
CA TYR A 169 -14.62 -12.24 -6.96
C TYR A 169 -14.38 -11.56 -5.62
N ILE A 170 -13.39 -10.67 -5.51
CA ILE A 170 -13.09 -10.02 -4.22
C ILE A 170 -14.21 -9.06 -3.78
N ASN A 171 -15.00 -8.53 -4.71
CA ASN A 171 -16.18 -7.73 -4.39
C ASN A 171 -17.22 -8.54 -3.59
N THR A 172 -17.32 -9.86 -3.82
CA THR A 172 -18.19 -10.74 -3.04
C THR A 172 -17.74 -10.92 -1.58
N LYS A 173 -16.45 -10.68 -1.31
CA LYS A 173 -15.85 -10.84 0.02
C LYS A 173 -15.93 -9.57 0.88
N SER A 174 -16.31 -8.43 0.30
CA SER A 174 -16.32 -7.12 0.98
C SER A 174 -15.00 -6.80 1.67
N VAL A 175 -13.89 -7.11 1.02
CA VAL A 175 -12.55 -7.06 1.60
C VAL A 175 -11.92 -5.66 1.48
N THR A 176 -11.11 -5.31 2.47
CA THR A 176 -10.21 -4.15 2.37
C THR A 176 -8.94 -4.54 1.63
N VAL A 177 -8.59 -3.77 0.61
CA VAL A 177 -7.39 -3.96 -0.19
C VAL A 177 -6.46 -2.78 0.00
N TYR A 178 -5.27 -3.03 0.48
CA TYR A 178 -4.21 -2.04 0.55
C TYR A 178 -3.53 -1.90 -0.81
N ILE A 179 -3.49 -0.68 -1.34
CA ILE A 179 -2.84 -0.39 -2.62
C ILE A 179 -1.49 0.26 -2.39
N HIS A 180 -0.45 -0.52 -2.59
CA HIS A 180 0.93 -0.06 -2.48
C HIS A 180 1.36 0.66 -3.76
N HIS A 181 2.21 1.67 -3.62
CA HIS A 181 2.77 2.39 -4.77
C HIS A 181 3.82 1.53 -5.50
N ASN A 182 3.96 1.76 -6.79
CA ASN A 182 5.10 1.27 -7.56
C ASN A 182 6.27 2.27 -7.51
N PRO A 183 7.51 1.82 -7.73
CA PRO A 183 8.67 2.71 -7.72
C PRO A 183 8.61 3.81 -8.76
N VAL A 184 8.05 3.51 -9.92
CA VAL A 184 7.94 4.43 -11.06
C VAL A 184 6.59 4.25 -11.72
N PRO A 185 5.91 5.36 -12.08
CA PRO A 185 4.68 5.31 -12.86
C PRO A 185 4.90 4.68 -14.23
N VAL A 186 3.81 4.22 -14.85
CA VAL A 186 3.82 3.75 -16.23
C VAL A 186 4.36 4.87 -17.16
N ASP A 187 5.31 4.53 -18.03
CA ASP A 187 5.92 5.42 -19.06
C ASP A 187 6.61 6.69 -18.54
N PHE A 188 7.10 6.70 -17.33
CA PHE A 188 7.68 7.92 -16.73
C PHE A 188 9.22 7.97 -16.74
N LYS A 189 9.82 7.87 -17.91
CA LYS A 189 11.30 7.79 -18.10
C LYS A 189 12.05 9.03 -17.61
N GLN A 190 11.43 10.21 -17.68
CA GLN A 190 12.04 11.48 -17.28
C GLN A 190 12.36 11.60 -15.78
N LEU A 191 11.89 10.68 -14.97
CA LEU A 191 12.15 10.66 -13.53
C LEU A 191 13.34 9.82 -13.11
N TYR A 192 13.93 9.02 -14.01
CA TYR A 192 14.91 8.01 -13.62
C TYR A 192 16.22 8.58 -13.09
N GLU A 193 16.71 9.66 -13.68
CA GLU A 193 18.02 10.22 -13.37
C GLU A 193 18.15 10.76 -11.94
N TYR A 194 17.08 11.28 -11.39
CA TYR A 194 17.08 11.97 -10.10
C TYR A 194 16.48 11.08 -9.02
N ASN A 195 17.34 10.59 -8.11
CA ASN A 195 16.92 9.61 -7.10
C ASN A 195 15.72 10.06 -6.28
N ASN A 196 15.73 11.28 -5.74
CA ASN A 196 14.61 11.79 -4.95
C ASN A 196 13.34 12.00 -5.80
N VAL A 197 13.49 12.43 -7.05
CA VAL A 197 12.36 12.60 -7.97
C VAL A 197 11.76 11.23 -8.29
N ARG A 198 12.58 10.25 -8.65
CA ARG A 198 12.13 8.88 -8.94
C ARG A 198 11.45 8.23 -7.74
N ARG A 199 12.09 8.26 -6.56
CA ARG A 199 11.61 7.55 -5.37
C ARG A 199 10.48 8.25 -4.64
N SER A 200 10.41 9.57 -4.66
CA SER A 200 9.37 10.32 -3.95
C SER A 200 8.29 10.80 -4.92
N TYR A 201 8.60 11.72 -5.81
CA TYR A 201 7.61 12.29 -6.74
C TYR A 201 7.01 11.24 -7.69
N GLY A 202 7.85 10.36 -8.28
CA GLY A 202 7.38 9.31 -9.19
C GLY A 202 6.36 8.38 -8.53
N ARG A 203 6.61 7.96 -7.30
CA ARG A 203 5.68 7.11 -6.54
C ARG A 203 4.37 7.82 -6.21
N ASN A 204 4.43 9.12 -5.88
CA ASN A 204 3.23 9.91 -5.64
C ASN A 204 2.42 10.09 -6.92
N VAL A 205 3.06 10.35 -8.05
CA VAL A 205 2.38 10.48 -9.36
C VAL A 205 1.67 9.18 -9.75
N ASP A 206 2.34 8.05 -9.57
CA ASP A 206 1.78 6.74 -9.87
C ASP A 206 0.54 6.45 -9.02
N GLN A 207 0.67 6.62 -7.71
CA GLN A 207 -0.42 6.40 -6.77
C GLN A 207 -1.60 7.36 -7.02
N GLY A 208 -1.31 8.63 -7.30
CA GLY A 208 -2.34 9.61 -7.67
C GLY A 208 -3.06 9.26 -8.96
N THR A 209 -2.32 8.75 -9.95
CA THR A 209 -2.89 8.27 -11.21
C THR A 209 -3.84 7.10 -10.97
N ALA A 210 -3.46 6.12 -10.13
CA ALA A 210 -4.32 5.00 -9.77
C ALA A 210 -5.64 5.49 -9.15
N VAL A 211 -5.57 6.34 -8.12
CA VAL A 211 -6.77 6.92 -7.47
C VAL A 211 -7.69 7.62 -8.47
N MET A 212 -7.12 8.44 -9.37
CA MET A 212 -7.91 9.17 -10.37
C MET A 212 -8.58 8.21 -11.36
N ARG A 213 -7.86 7.20 -11.84
CA ARG A 213 -8.42 6.19 -12.75
C ARG A 213 -9.55 5.42 -12.11
N GLU A 214 -9.38 4.94 -10.90
CA GLU A 214 -10.41 4.22 -10.14
C GLU A 214 -11.68 5.05 -9.93
N LEU A 215 -11.54 6.35 -9.69
CA LEU A 215 -12.68 7.25 -9.52
C LEU A 215 -13.43 7.52 -10.82
N PHE A 216 -12.71 7.70 -11.95
CA PHE A 216 -13.30 8.15 -13.20
C PHE A 216 -13.68 7.01 -14.17
N SER A 217 -13.16 5.80 -13.98
CA SER A 217 -13.46 4.65 -14.85
C SER A 217 -14.80 3.95 -14.55
N GLY A 218 -15.48 4.33 -13.48
CA GLY A 218 -16.66 3.59 -12.99
C GLY A 218 -16.31 2.30 -12.25
N PHE A 219 -15.06 2.16 -11.80
CA PHE A 219 -14.59 0.96 -11.08
C PHE A 219 -15.47 0.61 -9.88
N PHE A 220 -15.75 1.56 -9.02
CA PHE A 220 -16.57 1.33 -7.83
C PHE A 220 -18.08 1.23 -8.11
N ASP A 221 -18.55 1.62 -9.29
CA ASP A 221 -19.91 1.31 -9.73
C ASP A 221 -20.05 -0.19 -10.02
N LYS A 222 -19.01 -0.80 -10.59
CA LYS A 222 -18.93 -2.25 -10.84
C LYS A 222 -18.66 -3.05 -9.55
N PHE A 223 -17.81 -2.52 -8.65
CA PHE A 223 -17.29 -3.22 -7.46
C PHE A 223 -17.56 -2.43 -6.16
N PRO A 224 -18.82 -2.20 -5.77
CA PRO A 224 -19.18 -1.27 -4.70
C PRO A 224 -18.79 -1.73 -3.28
N HIS A 225 -18.49 -3.02 -3.09
CA HIS A 225 -18.17 -3.57 -1.77
C HIS A 225 -16.68 -3.58 -1.45
N ILE A 226 -15.84 -3.25 -2.41
CA ILE A 226 -14.38 -3.17 -2.22
C ILE A 226 -14.04 -1.83 -1.57
N LYS A 227 -13.13 -1.86 -0.60
CA LYS A 227 -12.51 -0.68 0.00
C LYS A 227 -11.03 -0.66 -0.32
N PHE A 228 -10.55 0.41 -0.91
CA PHE A 228 -9.14 0.63 -1.18
C PHE A 228 -8.52 1.55 -0.13
N VAL A 229 -7.35 1.14 0.37
CA VAL A 229 -6.48 1.96 1.23
C VAL A 229 -5.22 2.27 0.45
N HIS A 230 -5.13 3.49 -0.06
CA HIS A 230 -4.00 3.93 -0.86
C HIS A 230 -2.85 4.43 0.00
N SER A 231 -1.64 3.96 -0.26
CA SER A 231 -0.42 4.46 0.35
C SER A 231 -0.13 5.92 -0.02
N MET A 232 0.74 6.57 0.72
CA MET A 232 1.23 7.94 0.44
C MET A 232 0.10 8.97 0.24
N LEU A 233 -0.97 8.89 1.06
CA LEU A 233 -2.16 9.76 0.93
C LEU A 233 -2.73 9.79 -0.50
N GLY A 234 -2.74 8.62 -1.18
CA GLY A 234 -3.17 8.51 -2.57
C GLY A 234 -2.29 9.32 -3.52
N GLY A 235 -0.97 9.35 -3.26
CA GLY A 235 -0.04 10.15 -4.04
C GLY A 235 -0.23 11.65 -3.85
N GLY A 236 -0.67 12.08 -2.66
CA GLY A 236 -0.97 13.48 -2.41
C GLY A 236 -2.28 13.94 -3.07
N PHE A 237 -3.22 13.01 -3.28
CA PHE A 237 -4.50 13.26 -3.94
C PHE A 237 -5.25 14.48 -3.36
N PHE A 238 -5.09 14.75 -2.06
CA PHE A 238 -5.71 15.91 -1.42
C PHE A 238 -5.36 17.24 -2.09
N ALA A 239 -4.15 17.38 -2.63
CA ALA A 239 -3.71 18.60 -3.30
C ALA A 239 -4.46 18.86 -4.63
N PHE A 240 -4.93 17.80 -5.28
CA PHE A 240 -5.58 17.85 -6.58
C PHE A 240 -7.10 17.69 -6.52
N LYS A 241 -7.63 17.13 -5.42
CA LYS A 241 -9.06 16.78 -5.27
C LYS A 241 -10.00 17.87 -5.76
N ASN A 242 -9.80 19.11 -5.31
CA ASN A 242 -10.70 20.22 -5.67
C ASN A 242 -10.50 20.75 -7.11
N LEU A 243 -9.40 20.37 -7.76
CA LEU A 243 -9.15 20.76 -9.15
C LEU A 243 -9.79 19.78 -10.12
N ILE A 244 -9.78 18.49 -9.80
CA ILE A 244 -10.20 17.41 -10.71
C ILE A 244 -11.63 16.96 -10.49
N LEU A 245 -12.19 17.12 -9.27
CA LEU A 245 -13.58 16.73 -9.04
C LEU A 245 -14.54 17.65 -9.77
N PRO A 246 -15.57 17.08 -10.42
CA PRO A 246 -16.56 17.85 -11.12
C PRO A 246 -17.25 18.85 -10.20
N LYS A 247 -17.43 20.06 -10.67
CA LYS A 247 -18.16 21.12 -9.96
C LYS A 247 -19.47 21.40 -10.69
N LYS A 248 -20.53 21.64 -9.92
CA LYS A 248 -21.82 22.02 -10.50
C LYS A 248 -21.64 23.26 -11.39
N ALA A 249 -22.04 23.16 -12.64
CA ALA A 249 -22.03 24.30 -13.56
C ALA A 249 -22.98 25.37 -13.07
N THR A 250 -22.51 26.63 -13.02
CA THR A 250 -23.34 27.79 -12.64
C THR A 250 -23.97 28.47 -13.83
N LYS A 251 -23.45 28.22 -15.05
CA LYS A 251 -23.96 28.76 -16.31
C LYS A 251 -23.77 27.74 -17.44
N THR A 252 -24.69 27.76 -18.39
CA THR A 252 -24.57 26.98 -19.62
C THR A 252 -23.68 27.76 -20.57
N GLU A 253 -22.44 27.41 -20.69
CA GLU A 253 -21.50 27.99 -21.65
C GLU A 253 -21.20 27.01 -22.77
N GLY A 254 -20.99 27.53 -23.99
CA GLY A 254 -20.92 26.75 -25.23
C GLY A 254 -19.79 25.73 -25.35
N VAL A 255 -18.82 25.67 -24.40
CA VAL A 255 -17.80 24.63 -24.32
C VAL A 255 -17.69 24.13 -22.90
N GLN A 256 -18.14 22.92 -22.67
CA GLN A 256 -18.02 22.24 -21.39
C GLN A 256 -16.59 21.69 -21.25
N ARG A 257 -15.76 22.40 -20.52
CA ARG A 257 -14.34 22.02 -20.31
C ARG A 257 -14.14 20.96 -19.22
N PHE A 258 -15.10 20.85 -18.31
CA PHE A 258 -15.01 19.96 -17.15
C PHE A 258 -16.29 19.16 -17.03
N GLN A 259 -16.14 17.93 -16.57
CA GLN A 259 -17.28 17.11 -16.19
C GLN A 259 -18.02 17.76 -15.00
N THR A 260 -19.33 17.78 -15.03
CA THR A 260 -20.16 18.46 -14.01
C THR A 260 -20.97 17.51 -13.14
N ASP A 261 -21.15 16.25 -13.57
CA ASP A 261 -21.77 15.21 -12.77
C ASP A 261 -20.72 14.53 -11.89
N ASN A 262 -20.86 14.67 -10.58
CA ASN A 262 -19.94 14.10 -9.59
C ASN A 262 -20.64 13.23 -8.54
N GLY A 263 -21.91 12.93 -8.72
CA GLY A 263 -22.68 12.21 -7.70
C GLY A 263 -22.08 10.87 -7.34
N ALA A 264 -21.74 10.06 -8.33
CA ALA A 264 -21.06 8.76 -8.13
C ALA A 264 -19.66 8.94 -7.54
N ILE A 265 -18.85 9.86 -8.09
CA ILE A 265 -17.48 10.10 -7.63
C ILE A 265 -17.44 10.53 -6.16
N ALA A 266 -18.32 11.43 -5.74
CA ALA A 266 -18.41 11.88 -4.36
C ALA A 266 -18.81 10.74 -3.42
N LYS A 267 -19.71 9.84 -3.85
CA LYS A 267 -20.08 8.64 -3.13
C LYS A 267 -18.89 7.69 -2.96
N HIS A 268 -18.18 7.40 -4.05
CA HIS A 268 -17.04 6.48 -4.04
C HIS A 268 -15.87 7.00 -3.18
N LEU A 269 -15.59 8.30 -3.21
CA LEU A 269 -14.64 8.91 -2.29
C LEU A 269 -15.02 8.68 -0.83
N LYS A 270 -16.30 8.72 -0.51
CA LYS A 270 -16.79 8.55 0.86
C LYS A 270 -16.83 7.09 1.31
N GLU A 271 -17.18 6.17 0.43
CA GLU A 271 -17.50 4.79 0.81
C GLU A 271 -16.38 3.81 0.53
N ASN A 272 -15.56 4.05 -0.51
CA ASN A 272 -14.63 3.07 -1.05
C ASN A 272 -13.15 3.45 -0.89
N LEU A 273 -12.81 4.74 -0.77
CA LEU A 273 -11.42 5.20 -0.79
C LEU A 273 -10.95 5.70 0.59
N PHE A 274 -9.81 5.18 1.00
CA PHE A 274 -9.11 5.55 2.23
C PHE A 274 -7.64 5.78 1.91
N PHE A 275 -6.95 6.53 2.75
CA PHE A 275 -5.61 7.04 2.48
C PHE A 275 -4.69 6.79 3.67
N GLU A 276 -3.68 5.98 3.47
CA GLU A 276 -2.66 5.71 4.47
C GLU A 276 -1.46 6.65 4.21
N MET A 277 -0.89 7.22 5.27
CA MET A 277 0.10 8.29 5.11
C MET A 277 1.51 7.81 4.77
N SER A 278 1.80 6.53 4.88
CA SER A 278 3.10 5.84 4.70
C SER A 278 4.17 6.24 5.70
N HIS A 279 4.23 7.49 6.05
CA HIS A 279 5.12 8.07 7.06
C HIS A 279 4.62 9.48 7.39
N ALA A 280 4.56 9.83 8.66
CA ALA A 280 4.00 11.12 9.06
C ALA A 280 5.00 12.27 8.86
N GLN A 281 6.21 12.13 9.39
CA GLN A 281 7.20 13.21 9.45
C GLN A 281 7.60 13.80 8.08
N PRO A 282 7.85 13.00 7.02
CA PRO A 282 8.22 13.54 5.72
C PRO A 282 7.17 14.42 5.05
N TRP A 283 5.89 14.25 5.38
CA TRP A 283 4.85 15.16 4.87
C TRP A 283 4.94 16.55 5.50
N GLY A 284 5.32 16.64 6.78
CA GLY A 284 5.22 17.87 7.55
C GLY A 284 3.80 18.12 8.08
N LYS A 285 3.71 18.96 9.11
CA LYS A 285 2.44 19.22 9.82
C LYS A 285 1.41 19.89 8.91
N GLU A 286 1.83 20.92 8.19
CA GLU A 286 0.96 21.72 7.33
C GLU A 286 0.29 20.88 6.23
N GLN A 287 1.02 19.96 5.62
CA GLN A 287 0.48 19.08 4.58
C GLN A 287 -0.46 18.04 5.16
N LEU A 288 -0.14 17.46 6.32
CA LEU A 288 -1.04 16.50 6.97
C LEU A 288 -2.33 17.17 7.46
N GLU A 289 -2.25 18.34 8.06
CA GLU A 289 -3.42 19.13 8.48
C GLU A 289 -4.29 19.54 7.27
N CYS A 290 -3.64 19.92 6.15
CA CYS A 290 -4.35 20.16 4.89
C CYS A 290 -5.02 18.88 4.37
N ALA A 291 -4.35 17.74 4.41
CA ALA A 291 -4.93 16.47 3.99
C ALA A 291 -6.15 16.11 4.83
N VAL A 292 -6.07 16.24 6.15
CA VAL A 292 -7.21 16.03 7.08
C VAL A 292 -8.38 16.95 6.74
N LYS A 293 -8.12 18.22 6.49
CA LYS A 293 -9.15 19.20 6.13
C LYS A 293 -9.82 18.89 4.78
N VAL A 294 -9.09 18.37 3.82
CA VAL A 294 -9.57 18.13 2.45
C VAL A 294 -10.21 16.76 2.29
N LEU A 295 -9.61 15.72 2.85
CA LEU A 295 -10.07 14.33 2.71
C LEU A 295 -11.10 13.94 3.79
N GLY A 296 -10.95 14.48 5.00
CA GLY A 296 -11.66 14.06 6.19
C GLY A 296 -10.79 13.12 7.06
N ALA A 297 -10.80 13.34 8.38
CA ALA A 297 -10.04 12.51 9.31
C ALA A 297 -10.48 11.03 9.29
N ASP A 298 -11.74 10.78 8.96
CA ASP A 298 -12.36 9.43 8.85
C ASP A 298 -11.88 8.65 7.63
N HIS A 299 -11.09 9.25 6.75
CA HIS A 299 -10.49 8.65 5.57
C HIS A 299 -8.98 8.48 5.65
N ILE A 300 -8.33 8.99 6.69
CA ILE A 300 -6.86 8.94 6.82
C ILE A 300 -6.46 7.90 7.87
N ILE A 301 -5.41 7.15 7.58
CA ILE A 301 -4.91 6.06 8.43
C ILE A 301 -3.41 6.29 8.67
N TYR A 302 -2.98 6.09 9.91
CA TYR A 302 -1.57 6.10 10.26
C TYR A 302 -0.85 4.86 9.74
N GLY A 303 0.36 5.05 9.25
CA GLY A 303 1.32 4.01 8.91
C GLY A 303 2.73 4.55 8.87
N SER A 304 3.71 3.73 9.23
CA SER A 304 5.12 4.13 9.39
C SER A 304 6.02 3.81 8.21
N SER A 305 5.68 2.79 7.42
CA SER A 305 6.60 2.17 6.45
C SER A 305 7.87 1.56 7.09
N TYR A 306 7.80 1.14 8.36
CA TYR A 306 8.89 0.44 9.02
C TYR A 306 9.26 -0.86 8.24
N PRO A 307 10.53 -1.26 8.11
CA PRO A 307 11.73 -0.71 8.74
C PRO A 307 12.54 0.26 7.85
N VAL A 308 11.93 0.95 6.88
CA VAL A 308 12.65 1.89 6.01
C VAL A 308 13.44 2.92 6.82
N ARG A 309 12.81 3.43 7.89
CA ARG A 309 13.43 4.24 8.95
C ARG A 309 12.73 3.96 10.27
N SER A 310 13.48 3.62 11.29
CA SER A 310 12.94 3.31 12.62
C SER A 310 12.21 4.51 13.24
N GLU A 311 12.75 5.72 13.07
CA GLU A 311 12.16 6.96 13.61
C GLU A 311 10.77 7.28 13.02
N TRP A 312 10.41 6.72 11.87
CA TRP A 312 9.05 6.89 11.35
C TRP A 312 8.02 6.09 12.15
N LEU A 313 8.45 5.00 12.75
CA LEU A 313 7.61 4.22 13.66
C LEU A 313 7.68 4.77 15.08
N THR A 314 8.88 4.95 15.65
CA THR A 314 9.04 5.34 17.06
C THR A 314 8.49 6.72 17.36
N ASP A 315 8.70 7.69 16.47
CA ASP A 315 8.27 9.09 16.68
C ASP A 315 6.97 9.43 15.92
N GLY A 316 6.52 8.56 15.02
CA GLY A 316 5.38 8.81 14.13
C GLY A 316 4.07 9.10 14.86
N PRO A 317 3.66 8.28 15.84
CA PRO A 317 2.44 8.55 16.59
C PRO A 317 2.47 9.89 17.32
N ASP A 318 3.59 10.26 17.92
CA ASP A 318 3.73 11.54 18.62
C ASP A 318 3.73 12.71 17.65
N PHE A 319 4.28 12.55 16.46
CA PHE A 319 4.15 13.53 15.40
C PHE A 319 2.68 13.80 15.03
N VAL A 320 1.88 12.75 14.86
CA VAL A 320 0.44 12.87 14.58
C VAL A 320 -0.31 13.54 15.74
N LYS A 321 0.03 13.21 16.99
CA LYS A 321 -0.56 13.85 18.19
C LYS A 321 -0.27 15.36 18.27
N GLN A 322 0.81 15.85 17.65
CA GLN A 322 1.20 17.25 17.63
C GLN A 322 0.54 18.08 16.51
N LEU A 323 -0.21 17.46 15.60
CA LEU A 323 -0.94 18.19 14.56
C LEU A 323 -2.00 19.12 15.17
N ASP A 324 -2.26 20.25 14.53
CA ASP A 324 -3.34 21.17 14.90
C ASP A 324 -4.68 20.74 14.32
N ILE A 325 -5.16 19.60 14.81
CA ILE A 325 -6.44 19.00 14.47
C ILE A 325 -7.14 18.53 15.76
N SER A 326 -8.44 18.25 15.69
CA SER A 326 -9.19 17.84 16.89
C SER A 326 -8.71 16.50 17.47
N SER A 327 -8.97 16.28 18.74
CA SER A 327 -8.60 15.02 19.42
C SER A 327 -9.29 13.82 18.78
N GLU A 328 -10.55 13.98 18.36
CA GLU A 328 -11.33 12.95 17.66
C GLU A 328 -10.70 12.61 16.30
N ALA A 329 -10.17 13.62 15.59
CA ALA A 329 -9.47 13.40 14.33
C ALA A 329 -8.17 12.59 14.53
N LYS A 330 -7.41 12.89 15.59
CA LYS A 330 -6.20 12.14 15.95
C LYS A 330 -6.53 10.69 16.30
N GLU A 331 -7.60 10.46 17.06
CA GLU A 331 -8.06 9.12 17.43
C GLU A 331 -8.50 8.31 16.19
N LEU A 332 -9.25 8.92 15.27
CA LEU A 332 -9.63 8.27 14.02
C LEU A 332 -8.40 7.86 13.19
N ILE A 333 -7.42 8.73 13.06
CA ILE A 333 -6.21 8.49 12.26
C ILE A 333 -5.33 7.41 12.90
N LEU A 334 -5.11 7.49 14.21
CA LEU A 334 -4.20 6.58 14.92
C LEU A 334 -4.82 5.21 15.24
N GLU A 335 -6.15 5.11 15.26
CA GLU A 335 -6.84 3.90 15.71
C GLU A 335 -8.11 3.60 14.92
N GLY A 336 -9.11 4.49 15.00
CA GLY A 336 -10.50 4.17 14.65
C GLY A 336 -10.69 3.68 13.21
N ASN A 337 -10.01 4.31 12.24
CA ASN A 337 -10.14 3.95 10.84
C ASN A 337 -9.50 2.59 10.53
N ALA A 338 -8.31 2.32 11.05
CA ALA A 338 -7.66 1.04 10.86
C ALA A 338 -8.47 -0.10 11.52
N LYS A 339 -8.97 0.09 12.74
CA LYS A 339 -9.83 -0.90 13.42
C LYS A 339 -11.07 -1.22 12.58
N ARG A 340 -11.74 -0.20 12.07
CA ARG A 340 -12.94 -0.36 11.24
C ARG A 340 -12.66 -1.11 9.95
N LEU A 341 -11.58 -0.75 9.24
CA LEU A 341 -11.27 -1.29 7.92
C LEU A 341 -10.70 -2.70 7.97
N TYR A 342 -9.89 -2.99 8.98
CA TYR A 342 -9.21 -4.27 9.14
C TYR A 342 -9.84 -5.15 10.21
N HIS A 343 -11.02 -4.79 10.71
CA HIS A 343 -11.81 -5.57 11.68
C HIS A 343 -11.03 -5.94 12.95
N ILE A 344 -10.17 -5.02 13.42
CA ILE A 344 -9.37 -5.22 14.63
C ILE A 344 -10.30 -5.02 15.86
N LYS A 345 -10.38 -6.05 16.69
CA LYS A 345 -11.14 -6.03 17.95
C LYS A 345 -10.29 -5.45 19.09
N ASP A 346 -10.97 -4.89 20.09
CA ASP A 346 -10.34 -4.44 21.34
C ASP A 346 -9.73 -5.59 22.12
#